data_19a1b9c08e38441b215041c0b8567c59
#
_entry.id   19a1b9c08e38441b215041c0b8567c59
#
_cell.length_a   1.000
_cell.length_b   1.000
_cell.length_c   1.000
_cell.angle_alpha   90.00
_cell.angle_beta   90.00
_cell.angle_gamma   90.00
#
_symmetry.space_group_name_H-M   'P 1'
#
loop_
_entity.id
_entity.type
_entity.pdbx_description
1 polymer ?
#
loop_
_entity_poly.entity_id
_entity_poly.type
_entity_poly.pdbx_seq_one_letter_code
_entity_poly.pdbx_strand_id
1 'polypeptide(L)'
;GPSFAIANEVALKFKETCQIQGEAFSSAEVLHGPVSIVAAHYPVLALAARDLSEPSICYVADDLVSRGGDVFATSSSARLATPLPHVATDHPLTDPLMLAISFYAFIEQLARLRGFDPDKPRNLKKVTETV
;
A
#
# COMPACT_ATOMS: atom_id res chain seq x y z
N GLY A 1 4.63 -6.18 10.89
CA GLY A 1 3.99 -7.45 10.55
C GLY A 1 4.33 -7.93 9.15
N PRO A 2 3.88 -9.11 8.73
CA PRO A 2 4.16 -9.68 7.39
C PRO A 2 3.71 -8.78 6.23
N SER A 3 2.66 -7.99 6.42
CA SER A 3 2.17 -7.03 5.41
C SER A 3 3.17 -5.92 5.07
N PHE A 4 4.19 -5.69 5.90
CA PHE A 4 5.21 -4.67 5.60
C PHE A 4 6.05 -5.02 4.36
N ALA A 5 6.33 -6.30 4.14
CA ALA A 5 6.98 -6.74 2.91
C ALA A 5 6.11 -6.43 1.68
N ILE A 6 4.79 -6.60 1.79
CA ILE A 6 3.85 -6.27 0.73
C ILE A 6 3.78 -4.75 0.51
N ALA A 7 3.83 -3.94 1.57
CA ALA A 7 3.87 -2.49 1.43
C ALA A 7 5.10 -1.99 0.64
N ASN A 8 6.27 -2.61 0.85
CA ASN A 8 7.46 -2.32 0.06
C ASN A 8 7.27 -2.69 -1.42
N GLU A 9 6.70 -3.85 -1.70
CA GLU A 9 6.37 -4.27 -3.07
C GLU A 9 5.37 -3.32 -3.72
N VAL A 10 4.33 -2.91 -3.00
CA VAL A 10 3.34 -1.92 -3.45
C VAL A 10 4.03 -0.60 -3.83
N ALA A 11 4.90 -0.07 -2.98
CA ALA A 11 5.65 1.16 -3.24
C ALA A 11 6.57 1.03 -4.47
N LEU A 12 7.18 -0.15 -4.66
CA LEU A 12 8.00 -0.44 -5.83
C LEU A 12 7.15 -0.44 -7.12
N LYS A 13 6.03 -1.15 -7.11
CA LYS A 13 5.15 -1.26 -8.30
C LYS A 13 4.52 0.07 -8.71
N PHE A 14 4.18 0.94 -7.78
CA PHE A 14 3.75 2.30 -8.14
C PHE A 14 4.82 3.03 -8.96
N LYS A 15 6.08 2.92 -8.58
CA LYS A 15 7.20 3.53 -9.32
C LYS A 15 7.39 2.89 -10.70
N GLU A 16 7.45 1.57 -10.75
CA GLU A 16 7.77 0.81 -11.95
C GLU A 16 6.69 0.91 -13.03
N THR A 17 5.42 0.73 -12.65
CA THR A 17 4.32 0.58 -13.61
C THR A 17 3.51 1.85 -13.81
N CYS A 18 3.43 2.71 -12.79
CA CYS A 18 2.58 3.91 -12.83
C CYS A 18 3.37 5.21 -12.82
N GLN A 19 4.71 5.18 -12.63
CA GLN A 19 5.55 6.38 -12.47
C GLN A 19 5.01 7.30 -11.35
N ILE A 20 4.56 6.69 -10.26
CA ILE A 20 4.13 7.37 -9.05
C ILE A 20 5.17 7.10 -7.96
N GLN A 21 5.68 8.16 -7.34
CA GLN A 21 6.54 7.99 -6.18
C GLN A 21 5.71 7.44 -5.02
N GLY A 22 6.11 6.30 -4.49
CA GLY A 22 5.53 5.67 -3.32
C GLY A 22 6.63 5.24 -2.35
N GLU A 23 6.35 5.34 -1.07
CA GLU A 23 7.22 4.88 0.00
C GLU A 23 6.41 4.02 0.98
N ALA A 24 7.07 3.05 1.59
CA ALA A 24 6.47 2.17 2.57
C ALA A 24 7.05 2.44 3.96
N PHE A 25 6.17 2.55 4.94
CA PHE A 25 6.52 2.73 6.34
C PHE A 25 5.76 1.73 7.21
N SER A 26 6.33 1.32 8.30
CA SER A 26 5.55 0.67 9.35
C SER A 26 4.66 1.69 10.08
N SER A 27 3.62 1.22 10.76
CA SER A 27 2.74 2.10 11.55
C SER A 27 3.50 2.91 12.62
N ALA A 28 4.61 2.38 13.11
CA ALA A 28 5.46 3.12 14.06
C ALA A 28 6.30 4.19 13.36
N GLU A 29 6.98 3.83 12.25
CA GLU A 29 7.88 4.74 11.54
C GLU A 29 7.17 5.96 10.97
N VAL A 30 5.95 5.79 10.43
CA VAL A 30 5.22 6.91 9.82
C VAL A 30 5.01 8.07 10.79
N LEU A 31 4.84 7.81 12.09
CA LEU A 31 4.63 8.83 13.11
C LEU A 31 5.91 9.58 13.51
N HIS A 32 7.10 9.08 13.13
CA HIS A 32 8.40 9.65 13.50
C HIS A 32 9.04 10.53 12.41
N GLY A 33 8.23 11.10 11.54
CA GLY A 33 8.73 12.00 10.51
C GLY A 33 7.81 12.06 9.28
N PRO A 34 7.57 10.95 8.59
CA PRO A 34 6.74 10.91 7.39
C PRO A 34 5.34 11.50 7.53
N VAL A 35 4.74 11.43 8.73
CA VAL A 35 3.45 12.05 9.03
C VAL A 35 3.42 13.56 8.73
N SER A 36 4.56 14.23 8.74
CA SER A 36 4.66 15.67 8.48
C SER A 36 4.25 16.09 7.07
N ILE A 37 4.29 15.17 6.10
CA ILE A 37 3.87 15.45 4.72
C ILE A 37 2.40 15.12 4.47
N VAL A 38 1.71 14.52 5.45
CA VAL A 38 0.29 14.19 5.33
C VAL A 38 -0.53 15.46 5.52
N ALA A 39 -1.13 15.92 4.45
CA ALA A 39 -1.98 17.10 4.38
C ALA A 39 -3.29 16.74 3.67
N ALA A 40 -4.13 17.74 3.40
CA ALA A 40 -5.40 17.55 2.71
C ALA A 40 -5.20 16.80 1.38
N HIS A 41 -5.94 15.72 1.19
CA HIS A 41 -5.92 14.86 0.00
C HIS A 41 -4.59 14.12 -0.24
N TYR A 42 -3.75 13.95 0.78
CA TYR A 42 -2.57 13.10 0.66
C TYR A 42 -2.97 11.62 0.66
N PRO A 43 -2.69 10.85 -0.41
CA PRO A 43 -3.16 9.48 -0.52
C PRO A 43 -2.31 8.53 0.33
N VAL A 44 -2.97 7.68 1.11
CA VAL A 44 -2.34 6.67 1.95
C VAL A 44 -3.03 5.32 1.77
N LEU A 45 -2.26 4.26 1.59
CA LEU A 45 -2.73 2.88 1.61
C LEU A 45 -2.26 2.20 2.90
N ALA A 46 -3.19 1.89 3.79
CA ALA A 46 -2.94 1.16 5.02
C ALA A 46 -3.20 -0.33 4.81
N LEU A 47 -2.12 -1.10 4.64
CA LEU A 47 -2.18 -2.54 4.36
C LEU A 47 -2.11 -3.33 5.66
N ALA A 48 -3.26 -3.67 6.20
CA ALA A 48 -3.41 -4.49 7.39
C ALA A 48 -3.81 -5.92 7.02
N ALA A 49 -3.05 -6.89 7.51
CA ALA A 49 -3.45 -8.29 7.57
C ALA A 49 -4.04 -8.59 8.94
N ARG A 50 -4.74 -9.71 9.09
CA ARG A 50 -5.29 -10.14 10.40
C ARG A 50 -4.20 -10.72 11.30
N ASP A 51 -3.32 -9.87 11.81
CA ASP A 51 -2.22 -10.22 12.70
C ASP A 51 -2.11 -9.25 13.88
N LEU A 52 -1.11 -9.45 14.73
CA LEU A 52 -0.87 -8.60 15.90
C LEU A 52 -0.60 -7.13 15.56
N SER A 53 -0.27 -6.80 14.32
CA SER A 53 0.00 -5.43 13.89
C SER A 53 -1.27 -4.69 13.43
N GLU A 54 -2.36 -5.41 13.14
CA GLU A 54 -3.61 -4.81 12.64
C GLU A 54 -4.13 -3.66 13.51
N PRO A 55 -4.24 -3.78 14.84
CA PRO A 55 -4.75 -2.70 15.68
C PRO A 55 -3.92 -1.41 15.57
N SER A 56 -2.59 -1.53 15.51
CA SER A 56 -1.71 -0.36 15.40
C SER A 56 -1.81 0.29 14.01
N ILE A 57 -1.95 -0.50 12.96
CA ILE A 57 -2.12 0.01 11.59
C ILE A 57 -3.46 0.76 11.48
N CYS A 58 -4.55 0.18 11.99
CA CYS A 58 -5.86 0.81 11.97
C CYS A 58 -5.90 2.12 12.78
N TYR A 59 -5.27 2.13 13.96
CA TYR A 59 -5.16 3.35 14.77
C TYR A 59 -4.44 4.47 14.01
N VAL A 60 -3.31 4.16 13.40
CA VAL A 60 -2.53 5.13 12.62
C VAL A 60 -3.29 5.57 11.36
N ALA A 61 -3.97 4.66 10.68
CA ALA A 61 -4.80 5.00 9.53
C ALA A 61 -5.87 6.04 9.90
N ASP A 62 -6.58 5.84 11.00
CA ASP A 62 -7.60 6.78 11.48
C ASP A 62 -6.99 8.13 11.94
N ASP A 63 -5.80 8.12 12.55
CA ASP A 63 -5.07 9.35 12.88
C ASP A 63 -4.69 10.14 11.61
N LEU A 64 -4.23 9.47 10.56
CA LEU A 64 -3.89 10.13 9.29
C LEU A 64 -5.12 10.71 8.58
N VAL A 65 -6.29 10.06 8.66
CA VAL A 65 -7.56 10.65 8.20
C VAL A 65 -7.84 11.94 8.96
N SER A 66 -7.67 11.94 10.28
CA SER A 66 -7.92 13.12 11.13
C SER A 66 -6.99 14.29 10.79
N ARG A 67 -5.85 14.03 10.14
CA ARG A 67 -4.92 15.05 9.62
C ARG A 67 -5.24 15.50 8.20
N GLY A 68 -6.30 14.96 7.60
CA GLY A 68 -6.78 15.34 6.25
C GLY A 68 -6.32 14.43 5.13
N GLY A 69 -5.60 13.34 5.42
CA GLY A 69 -5.19 12.36 4.41
C GLY A 69 -6.38 11.60 3.79
N ASP A 70 -6.27 11.27 2.52
CA ASP A 70 -7.18 10.33 1.84
C ASP A 70 -6.66 8.91 2.10
N VAL A 71 -7.11 8.31 3.20
CA VAL A 71 -6.60 7.03 3.68
C VAL A 71 -7.54 5.90 3.31
N PHE A 72 -6.97 4.84 2.71
CA PHE A 72 -7.65 3.62 2.34
C PHE A 72 -7.06 2.45 3.12
N ALA A 73 -7.88 1.62 3.74
CA ALA A 73 -7.43 0.53 4.61
C ALA A 73 -8.00 -0.83 4.21
N THR A 74 -7.17 -1.86 4.28
CA THR A 74 -7.58 -3.26 4.03
C THR A 74 -8.11 -3.96 5.28
N SER A 75 -8.50 -3.22 6.30
CA SER A 75 -9.13 -3.74 7.51
C SER A 75 -10.42 -2.99 7.81
N SER A 76 -11.46 -3.74 8.16
CA SER A 76 -12.72 -3.19 8.67
C SER A 76 -12.64 -2.66 10.10
N SER A 77 -11.52 -2.84 10.78
CA SER A 77 -11.27 -2.32 12.12
C SER A 77 -10.87 -0.84 12.12
N ALA A 78 -10.40 -0.30 10.99
CA ALA A 78 -10.24 1.14 10.80
C ALA A 78 -11.63 1.79 10.68
N ARG A 79 -11.85 2.88 11.41
CA ARG A 79 -13.19 3.50 11.56
C ARG A 79 -13.41 4.70 10.65
N LEU A 80 -12.34 5.41 10.34
CA LEU A 80 -12.37 6.65 9.56
C LEU A 80 -11.82 6.44 8.14
N ALA A 81 -10.87 5.51 7.98
CA ALA A 81 -10.30 5.21 6.68
C ALA A 81 -11.33 4.56 5.75
N THR A 82 -11.24 4.87 4.46
CA THR A 82 -12.07 4.25 3.43
C THR A 82 -11.70 2.76 3.29
N PRO A 83 -12.65 1.83 3.43
CA PRO A 83 -12.34 0.41 3.33
C PRO A 83 -11.95 0.02 1.90
N LEU A 84 -10.86 -0.75 1.78
CA LEU A 84 -10.47 -1.41 0.54
C LEU A 84 -10.94 -2.86 0.55
N PRO A 85 -11.68 -3.30 -0.48
CA PRO A 85 -12.02 -4.70 -0.63
C PRO A 85 -10.77 -5.57 -0.73
N HIS A 86 -10.73 -6.64 0.03
CA HIS A 86 -9.66 -7.62 -0.01
C HIS A 86 -10.19 -9.00 0.35
N VAL A 87 -9.46 -10.03 -0.04
CA VAL A 87 -9.75 -11.40 0.36
C VAL A 87 -8.93 -11.72 1.61
N ALA A 88 -9.58 -12.20 2.64
CA ALA A 88 -8.94 -12.73 3.84
C ALA A 88 -8.98 -14.25 3.84
N THR A 89 -7.90 -14.88 4.27
CA THR A 89 -7.77 -16.33 4.40
C THR A 89 -7.86 -16.79 5.86
N ASP A 90 -8.00 -15.83 6.76
CA ASP A 90 -7.98 -16.05 8.22
C ASP A 90 -6.66 -16.66 8.74
N HIS A 91 -5.57 -16.47 8.00
CA HIS A 91 -4.26 -16.96 8.37
C HIS A 91 -3.17 -15.88 8.17
N PRO A 92 -2.38 -15.56 9.21
CA PRO A 92 -1.46 -14.40 9.20
C PRO A 92 -0.33 -14.47 8.16
N LEU A 93 -0.01 -15.65 7.64
CA LEU A 93 1.01 -15.80 6.58
C LEU A 93 0.44 -15.77 5.16
N THR A 94 -0.84 -16.11 4.99
CA THR A 94 -1.47 -16.12 3.66
C THR A 94 -2.27 -14.86 3.37
N ASP A 95 -2.80 -14.17 4.37
CA ASP A 95 -3.44 -12.87 4.19
C ASP A 95 -2.58 -11.85 3.44
N PRO A 96 -1.27 -11.66 3.76
CA PRO A 96 -0.41 -10.76 2.99
C PRO A 96 -0.29 -11.14 1.51
N LEU A 97 -0.31 -12.42 1.17
CA LEU A 97 -0.28 -12.87 -0.23
C LEU A 97 -1.56 -12.45 -0.98
N MET A 98 -2.70 -12.53 -0.32
CA MET A 98 -3.98 -12.08 -0.90
C MET A 98 -4.02 -10.57 -1.08
N LEU A 99 -3.41 -9.81 -0.17
CA LEU A 99 -3.23 -8.36 -0.35
C LEU A 99 -2.38 -8.05 -1.58
N ALA A 100 -1.28 -8.79 -1.79
CA ALA A 100 -0.43 -8.64 -2.98
C ALA A 100 -1.19 -8.93 -4.28
N ILE A 101 -1.97 -10.02 -4.33
CA ILE A 101 -2.76 -10.39 -5.51
C ILE A 101 -3.80 -9.32 -5.81
N SER A 102 -4.52 -8.84 -4.80
CA SER A 102 -5.52 -7.78 -4.95
C SER A 102 -4.87 -6.48 -5.43
N PHE A 103 -3.69 -6.17 -4.91
CA PHE A 103 -2.94 -4.99 -5.33
C PHE A 103 -2.44 -5.10 -6.78
N TYR A 104 -1.98 -6.25 -7.23
CA TYR A 104 -1.54 -6.43 -8.62
C TYR A 104 -2.66 -6.20 -9.62
N ALA A 105 -3.87 -6.64 -9.33
CA ALA A 105 -5.04 -6.36 -10.16
C ALA A 105 -5.35 -4.84 -10.20
N PHE A 106 -5.23 -4.15 -9.08
CA PHE A 106 -5.42 -2.71 -8.98
C PHE A 106 -4.34 -1.93 -9.75
N ILE A 107 -3.07 -2.25 -9.54
CA ILE A 107 -1.95 -1.48 -10.13
C ILE A 107 -1.88 -1.65 -11.66
N GLU A 108 -2.24 -2.82 -12.18
CA GLU A 108 -2.37 -3.04 -13.62
C GLU A 108 -3.42 -2.11 -14.24
N GLN A 109 -4.60 -2.04 -13.62
CA GLN A 109 -5.67 -1.16 -14.10
C GLN A 109 -5.27 0.31 -14.01
N LEU A 110 -4.64 0.71 -12.91
CA LEU A 110 -4.17 2.08 -12.72
C LEU A 110 -3.11 2.46 -13.78
N ALA A 111 -2.16 1.57 -14.08
CA ALA A 111 -1.16 1.80 -15.11
C ALA A 111 -1.83 2.05 -16.47
N ARG A 112 -2.80 1.21 -16.86
CA ARG A 112 -3.56 1.36 -18.12
C ARG A 112 -4.35 2.68 -18.16
N LEU A 113 -5.04 3.04 -17.07
CA LEU A 113 -5.78 4.29 -16.97
C LEU A 113 -4.86 5.53 -17.09
N ARG A 114 -3.62 5.41 -16.66
CA ARG A 114 -2.59 6.44 -16.82
C ARG A 114 -1.89 6.43 -18.18
N GLY A 115 -2.28 5.51 -19.08
CA GLY A 115 -1.69 5.39 -20.41
C GLY A 115 -0.35 4.67 -20.46
N PHE A 116 -0.02 3.90 -19.43
CA PHE A 116 1.20 3.08 -19.35
C PHE A 116 0.92 1.62 -19.68
N ASP A 117 1.91 0.94 -20.26
CA ASP A 117 1.91 -0.50 -20.46
C ASP A 117 2.68 -1.16 -19.30
N PRO A 118 1.99 -1.87 -18.38
CA PRO A 118 2.66 -2.48 -17.23
C PRO A 118 3.64 -3.60 -17.62
N ASP A 119 3.49 -4.16 -18.84
CA ASP A 119 4.39 -5.20 -19.35
C ASP A 119 5.67 -4.61 -19.98
N LYS A 120 5.68 -3.30 -20.23
CA LYS A 120 6.80 -2.57 -20.84
C LYS A 120 7.12 -1.31 -20.04
N PRO A 121 7.49 -1.44 -18.77
CA PRO A 121 7.78 -0.28 -17.95
C PRO A 121 8.96 0.51 -18.50
N ARG A 122 8.85 1.85 -18.47
CA ARG A 122 9.87 2.74 -19.01
C ARG A 122 11.19 2.57 -18.24
N ASN A 123 12.31 2.51 -18.98
CA ASN A 123 13.67 2.40 -18.44
C ASN A 123 13.97 1.10 -17.67
N LEU A 124 13.08 0.12 -17.70
CA LEU A 124 13.32 -1.20 -17.13
C LEU A 124 13.49 -2.25 -18.23
N LYS A 125 14.45 -3.13 -18.04
CA LYS A 125 14.62 -4.33 -18.86
C LYS A 125 14.10 -5.53 -18.08
N LYS A 126 13.49 -6.50 -18.76
CA LYS A 126 12.96 -7.73 -18.16
C LYS A 126 14.04 -8.56 -17.46
N VAL A 127 15.28 -8.44 -17.91
CA VAL A 127 16.46 -9.06 -17.29
C VAL A 127 17.43 -7.94 -16.94
N THR A 128 17.77 -7.82 -15.67
CA THR A 128 18.80 -6.90 -15.18
C THR A 128 20.16 -7.60 -15.26
N GLU A 129 21.04 -7.10 -16.09
CA GLU A 129 22.44 -7.48 -16.05
C GLU A 129 23.13 -6.62 -14.98
N THR A 130 23.54 -7.25 -13.88
CA THR A 130 24.42 -6.63 -12.90
C THR A 130 25.86 -6.73 -13.38
N VAL A 131 26.54 -5.60 -13.49
CA VAL A 131 27.97 -5.52 -13.79
C VAL A 131 28.76 -5.68 -12.50
#